data_bcd27ba8920266be06d9d48a24e13fe9
#
_entry.id   bcd27ba8920266be06d9d48a24e13fe9
#
_cell.length_a   1.000
_cell.length_b   1.000
_cell.length_c   1.000
_cell.angle_alpha   90.00
_cell.angle_beta   90.00
_cell.angle_gamma   90.00
#
_symmetry.space_group_name_H-M   'P 1'
#
loop_
_entity.id
_entity.type
_entity.pdbx_description
1 polymer ?
#
loop_
_entity_poly.entity_id
_entity_poly.type
_entity_poly.pdbx_seq_one_letter_code
_entity_poly.pdbx_strand_id
1 'polypeptide(L)'
;MLRTGIMVSGGGTNLQAILDAVDIGKITDTEISVVISNNPGAYALERARTHGIEAVCISPKEFESREAFNRAFLEKVDKYKLDLIVLAGFLVKIPEAMVKKYEGRIINIHPSLIPSFCGVGYYGLKVHEEALRRGVKVTGATVHYVDGGMDTGPIILQKAVEVEKGDTPEILQRRVMEQAEWIILPKAIQMIAHGEV
;
A
#
# COMPACT_ATOMS: atom_id res chain seq x y z
N MET A 1 -4.72 -19.09 -8.58
CA MET A 1 -3.56 -18.31 -8.07
C MET A 1 -3.84 -16.85 -8.34
N LEU A 2 -3.88 -16.01 -7.32
CA LEU A 2 -4.20 -14.59 -7.38
C LEU A 2 -3.01 -13.80 -7.97
N ARG A 3 -3.15 -13.22 -9.15
CA ARG A 3 -2.12 -12.41 -9.78
C ARG A 3 -2.11 -11.01 -9.19
N THR A 4 -1.06 -10.69 -8.45
CA THR A 4 -0.98 -9.47 -7.65
C THR A 4 0.10 -8.53 -8.15
N GLY A 5 -0.25 -7.25 -8.32
CA GLY A 5 0.69 -6.16 -8.56
C GLY A 5 0.84 -5.29 -7.31
N ILE A 6 2.07 -4.92 -6.97
CA ILE A 6 2.33 -4.07 -5.80
C ILE A 6 2.85 -2.72 -6.26
N MET A 7 2.22 -1.64 -5.79
CA MET A 7 2.59 -0.27 -6.11
C MET A 7 3.26 0.40 -4.92
N VAL A 8 4.39 1.05 -5.17
CA VAL A 8 5.29 1.61 -4.15
C VAL A 8 5.86 2.95 -4.59
N SER A 9 6.27 3.81 -3.64
CA SER A 9 6.95 5.08 -3.97
C SER A 9 8.34 5.22 -3.34
N GLY A 10 8.68 4.42 -2.34
CA GLY A 10 9.89 4.61 -1.53
C GLY A 10 10.64 3.33 -1.17
N GLY A 11 10.98 3.19 0.11
CA GLY A 11 11.82 2.11 0.64
C GLY A 11 11.25 0.70 0.53
N GLY A 12 9.92 0.55 0.46
CA GLY A 12 9.24 -0.73 0.26
C GLY A 12 9.27 -1.66 1.47
N THR A 13 9.13 -1.13 2.68
CA THR A 13 9.08 -1.95 3.90
C THR A 13 7.83 -2.82 3.95
N ASN A 14 6.69 -2.31 3.52
CA ASN A 14 5.46 -3.09 3.36
C ASN A 14 5.57 -4.14 2.23
N LEU A 15 6.25 -3.80 1.12
CA LEU A 15 6.58 -4.78 0.09
C LEU A 15 7.42 -5.92 0.68
N GLN A 16 8.46 -5.60 1.46
CA GLN A 16 9.29 -6.65 2.09
C GLN A 16 8.46 -7.56 2.99
N ALA A 17 7.57 -7.00 3.80
CA ALA A 17 6.70 -7.80 4.66
C ALA A 17 5.79 -8.76 3.85
N ILE A 18 5.34 -8.36 2.67
CA ILE A 18 4.59 -9.23 1.76
C ILE A 18 5.49 -10.33 1.21
N LEU A 19 6.69 -9.99 0.74
CA LEU A 19 7.65 -10.96 0.18
C LEU A 19 8.06 -12.00 1.23
N ASP A 20 8.40 -11.55 2.43
CA ASP A 20 8.74 -12.44 3.55
C ASP A 20 7.56 -13.37 3.89
N ALA A 21 6.32 -12.89 3.82
CA ALA A 21 5.13 -13.69 4.08
C ALA A 21 4.88 -14.75 2.99
N VAL A 22 5.21 -14.45 1.74
CA VAL A 22 5.19 -15.43 0.63
C VAL A 22 6.27 -16.49 0.86
N ASP A 23 7.50 -16.08 1.15
CA ASP A 23 8.65 -16.98 1.31
C ASP A 23 8.44 -17.99 2.45
N ILE A 24 7.80 -17.58 3.54
CA ILE A 24 7.50 -18.47 4.69
C ILE A 24 6.13 -19.17 4.59
N GLY A 25 5.42 -19.03 3.47
CA GLY A 25 4.15 -19.70 3.21
C GLY A 25 2.96 -19.16 4.01
N LYS A 26 3.02 -17.93 4.51
CA LYS A 26 1.87 -17.23 5.12
C LYS A 26 0.92 -16.63 4.07
N ILE A 27 1.44 -16.34 2.88
CA ILE A 27 0.64 -16.02 1.70
C ILE A 27 0.79 -17.18 0.75
N THR A 28 -0.33 -17.86 0.44
CA THR A 28 -0.43 -18.95 -0.52
C THR A 28 -1.38 -18.57 -1.65
N ASP A 29 -1.38 -19.34 -2.73
CA ASP A 29 -2.28 -19.13 -3.87
C ASP A 29 -2.20 -17.73 -4.49
N THR A 30 -1.07 -17.05 -4.30
CA THR A 30 -0.80 -15.68 -4.76
C THR A 30 0.53 -15.64 -5.51
N GLU A 31 0.55 -14.97 -6.65
CA GLU A 31 1.74 -14.67 -7.46
C GLU A 31 1.97 -13.16 -7.43
N ILE A 32 3.14 -12.71 -6.99
CA ILE A 32 3.53 -11.30 -7.15
C ILE A 32 4.10 -11.13 -8.56
N SER A 33 3.25 -10.67 -9.48
CA SER A 33 3.59 -10.60 -10.89
C SER A 33 4.44 -9.39 -11.26
N VAL A 34 4.30 -8.27 -10.52
CA VAL A 34 5.04 -7.03 -10.78
C VAL A 34 5.06 -6.11 -9.57
N VAL A 35 6.17 -5.39 -9.43
CA VAL A 35 6.27 -4.22 -8.53
C VAL A 35 6.42 -2.96 -9.38
N ILE A 36 5.53 -2.00 -9.21
CA ILE A 36 5.50 -0.74 -9.96
C ILE A 36 5.80 0.42 -9.03
N SER A 37 6.75 1.27 -9.42
CA SER A 37 7.03 2.51 -8.70
C SER A 37 6.83 3.74 -9.61
N ASN A 38 6.39 4.85 -9.01
CA ASN A 38 6.37 6.15 -9.66
C ASN A 38 7.70 6.91 -9.51
N ASN A 39 8.67 6.34 -8.79
CA ASN A 39 9.96 6.94 -8.49
C ASN A 39 11.08 6.00 -8.90
N PRO A 40 11.97 6.40 -9.83
CA PRO A 40 13.08 5.55 -10.28
C PRO A 40 14.08 5.24 -9.16
N GLY A 41 14.18 6.11 -8.15
CA GLY A 41 15.05 5.91 -6.97
C GLY A 41 14.42 5.10 -5.84
N ALA A 42 13.25 4.51 -6.05
CA ALA A 42 12.60 3.70 -5.01
C ALA A 42 13.37 2.41 -4.74
N TYR A 43 13.86 2.24 -3.52
CA TYR A 43 14.58 1.01 -3.11
C TYR A 43 13.69 -0.24 -3.18
N ALA A 44 12.38 -0.05 -3.14
CA ALA A 44 11.41 -1.12 -3.37
C ALA A 44 11.62 -1.86 -4.71
N LEU A 45 12.07 -1.17 -5.76
CA LEU A 45 12.38 -1.81 -7.05
C LEU A 45 13.56 -2.76 -6.94
N GLU A 46 14.54 -2.44 -6.10
CA GLU A 46 15.68 -3.33 -5.84
C GLU A 46 15.26 -4.56 -5.05
N ARG A 47 14.40 -4.40 -4.06
CA ARG A 47 13.80 -5.53 -3.34
C ARG A 47 13.08 -6.49 -4.28
N ALA A 48 12.30 -5.97 -5.22
CA ALA A 48 11.60 -6.79 -6.22
C ALA A 48 12.60 -7.58 -7.10
N ARG A 49 13.63 -6.93 -7.62
CA ARG A 49 14.66 -7.58 -8.44
C ARG A 49 15.40 -8.70 -7.71
N THR A 50 15.73 -8.45 -6.42
CA THR A 50 16.40 -9.45 -5.57
C THR A 50 15.55 -10.71 -5.38
N HIS A 51 14.21 -10.58 -5.42
CA HIS A 51 13.27 -11.71 -5.36
C HIS A 51 12.85 -12.24 -6.73
N GLY A 52 13.52 -11.81 -7.82
CA GLY A 52 13.20 -12.27 -9.18
C GLY A 52 11.88 -11.74 -9.73
N ILE A 53 11.30 -10.70 -9.13
CA ILE A 53 10.04 -10.10 -9.54
C ILE A 53 10.29 -8.95 -10.51
N GLU A 54 9.47 -8.84 -11.55
CA GLU A 54 9.55 -7.73 -12.50
C GLU A 54 9.35 -6.39 -11.77
N ALA A 55 10.32 -5.48 -11.94
CA ALA A 55 10.35 -4.17 -11.30
C ALA A 55 10.27 -3.07 -12.35
N VAL A 56 9.20 -2.30 -12.34
CA VAL A 56 8.88 -1.29 -13.35
C VAL A 56 8.79 0.09 -12.71
N CYS A 57 9.39 1.08 -13.36
CA CYS A 57 9.16 2.49 -13.01
C CYS A 57 8.27 3.15 -14.06
N ILE A 58 7.27 3.90 -13.61
CA ILE A 58 6.43 4.78 -14.44
C ILE A 58 6.32 6.10 -13.72
N SER A 59 7.22 7.02 -14.04
CA SER A 59 7.31 8.30 -13.36
C SER A 59 6.38 9.33 -13.99
N PRO A 60 5.54 10.05 -13.21
CA PRO A 60 4.74 11.16 -13.74
C PRO A 60 5.58 12.25 -14.44
N LYS A 61 6.85 12.36 -14.08
CA LYS A 61 7.79 13.36 -14.65
C LYS A 61 8.17 13.06 -16.10
N GLU A 62 7.91 11.85 -16.61
CA GLU A 62 8.22 11.43 -17.97
C GLU A 62 7.11 11.76 -18.96
N PHE A 63 6.03 12.39 -18.50
CA PHE A 63 4.82 12.66 -19.30
C PHE A 63 4.53 14.16 -19.34
N GLU A 64 4.02 14.62 -20.48
CA GLU A 64 3.68 16.02 -20.73
C GLU A 64 2.48 16.51 -19.91
N SER A 65 1.60 15.60 -19.51
CA SER A 65 0.41 15.92 -18.71
C SER A 65 0.03 14.78 -17.76
N ARG A 66 -0.80 15.11 -16.78
CA ARG A 66 -1.36 14.14 -15.85
C ARG A 66 -2.23 13.11 -16.58
N GLU A 67 -2.96 13.53 -17.59
CA GLU A 67 -3.83 12.67 -18.42
C GLU A 67 -2.99 11.67 -19.23
N ALA A 68 -1.87 12.11 -19.81
CA ALA A 68 -0.94 11.24 -20.52
C ALA A 68 -0.34 10.18 -19.59
N PHE A 69 0.11 10.60 -18.40
CA PHE A 69 0.57 9.67 -17.36
C PHE A 69 -0.53 8.67 -16.96
N ASN A 70 -1.73 9.14 -16.64
CA ASN A 70 -2.83 8.31 -16.19
C ASN A 70 -3.18 7.22 -17.22
N ARG A 71 -3.20 7.57 -18.49
CA ARG A 71 -3.45 6.64 -19.60
C ARG A 71 -2.35 5.60 -19.72
N ALA A 72 -1.09 6.03 -19.79
CA ALA A 72 0.06 5.15 -19.91
C ALA A 72 0.20 4.22 -18.68
N PHE A 73 -0.09 4.74 -17.48
CA PHE A 73 -0.07 3.96 -16.25
C PHE A 73 -1.10 2.83 -16.29
N LEU A 74 -2.35 3.14 -16.65
CA LEU A 74 -3.41 2.13 -16.79
C LEU A 74 -3.07 1.09 -17.87
N GLU A 75 -2.63 1.52 -19.05
CA GLU A 75 -2.23 0.63 -20.14
C GLU A 75 -1.08 -0.31 -19.73
N LYS A 76 -0.12 0.18 -18.94
CA LYS A 76 0.98 -0.63 -18.45
C LYS A 76 0.50 -1.67 -17.43
N VAL A 77 -0.36 -1.26 -16.49
CA VAL A 77 -0.95 -2.15 -15.48
C VAL A 77 -1.79 -3.25 -16.13
N ASP A 78 -2.57 -2.91 -17.14
CA ASP A 78 -3.44 -3.84 -17.87
C ASP A 78 -2.68 -5.02 -18.52
N LYS A 79 -1.43 -4.78 -18.93
CA LYS A 79 -0.59 -5.83 -19.54
C LYS A 79 -0.32 -7.00 -18.60
N TYR A 80 -0.34 -6.76 -17.29
CA TYR A 80 -0.07 -7.79 -16.29
C TYR A 80 -1.29 -8.64 -15.93
N LYS A 81 -2.50 -8.24 -16.37
CA LYS A 81 -3.75 -8.97 -16.11
C LYS A 81 -3.91 -9.30 -14.62
N LEU A 82 -3.77 -8.27 -13.78
CA LEU A 82 -3.80 -8.41 -12.33
C LEU A 82 -5.21 -8.68 -11.82
N ASP A 83 -5.31 -9.60 -10.86
CA ASP A 83 -6.51 -9.87 -10.08
C ASP A 83 -6.60 -8.93 -8.87
N LEU A 84 -5.45 -8.60 -8.29
CA LEU A 84 -5.33 -7.70 -7.14
C LEU A 84 -4.22 -6.67 -7.35
N ILE A 85 -4.48 -5.44 -6.94
CA ILE A 85 -3.52 -4.35 -6.87
C ILE A 85 -3.37 -3.92 -5.41
N VAL A 86 -2.14 -3.89 -4.92
CA VAL A 86 -1.82 -3.49 -3.54
C VAL A 86 -1.06 -2.18 -3.56
N LEU A 87 -1.62 -1.15 -2.92
CA LEU A 87 -0.92 0.11 -2.68
C LEU A 87 -0.15 0.01 -1.36
N ALA A 88 1.16 -0.14 -1.45
CA ALA A 88 2.06 -0.33 -0.32
C ALA A 88 2.97 0.91 -0.14
N GLY A 89 2.38 2.02 0.28
CA GLY A 89 3.07 3.30 0.35
C GLY A 89 3.23 3.94 -1.04
N PHE A 90 2.19 3.90 -1.86
CA PHE A 90 2.12 4.55 -3.15
C PHE A 90 1.54 5.95 -3.01
N LEU A 91 2.33 6.98 -3.30
CA LEU A 91 2.00 8.39 -3.01
C LEU A 91 1.37 9.15 -4.19
N VAL A 92 1.17 8.48 -5.31
CA VAL A 92 0.49 9.08 -6.48
C VAL A 92 -0.98 8.69 -6.46
N LYS A 93 -1.87 9.67 -6.61
CA LYS A 93 -3.30 9.39 -6.69
C LYS A 93 -3.58 8.46 -7.88
N ILE A 94 -4.28 7.37 -7.60
CA ILE A 94 -4.71 6.39 -8.61
C ILE A 94 -5.70 7.06 -9.58
N PRO A 95 -5.55 6.86 -10.90
CA PRO A 95 -6.49 7.39 -11.89
C PRO A 95 -7.92 6.85 -11.66
N GLU A 96 -8.92 7.71 -11.80
CA GLU A 96 -10.33 7.31 -11.65
C GLU A 96 -10.73 6.17 -12.60
N ALA A 97 -10.24 6.22 -13.84
CA ALA A 97 -10.46 5.13 -14.81
C ALA A 97 -9.90 3.78 -14.31
N MET A 98 -8.79 3.80 -13.57
CA MET A 98 -8.21 2.60 -12.98
C MET A 98 -9.03 2.12 -11.78
N VAL A 99 -9.47 3.03 -10.90
CA VAL A 99 -10.33 2.69 -9.77
C VAL A 99 -11.62 2.03 -10.27
N LYS A 100 -12.26 2.61 -11.31
CA LYS A 100 -13.47 2.06 -11.91
C LYS A 100 -13.22 0.69 -12.57
N LYS A 101 -12.11 0.52 -13.30
CA LYS A 101 -11.79 -0.73 -14.00
C LYS A 101 -11.45 -1.87 -13.04
N TYR A 102 -10.78 -1.55 -11.94
CA TYR A 102 -10.34 -2.49 -10.92
C TYR A 102 -11.16 -2.37 -9.63
N GLU A 103 -12.44 -2.01 -9.75
CA GLU A 103 -13.36 -1.90 -8.62
C GLU A 103 -13.38 -3.20 -7.81
N GLY A 104 -13.24 -3.09 -6.46
CA GLY A 104 -13.13 -4.24 -5.57
C GLY A 104 -11.82 -5.03 -5.67
N ARG A 105 -10.83 -4.55 -6.45
CA ARG A 105 -9.55 -5.23 -6.68
C ARG A 105 -8.32 -4.37 -6.40
N ILE A 106 -8.50 -3.22 -5.76
CA ILE A 106 -7.40 -2.38 -5.30
C ILE A 106 -7.53 -2.25 -3.79
N ILE A 107 -6.47 -2.56 -3.07
CA ILE A 107 -6.38 -2.36 -1.62
C ILE A 107 -5.24 -1.41 -1.28
N ASN A 108 -5.39 -0.70 -0.15
CA ASN A 108 -4.39 0.21 0.37
C ASN A 108 -4.11 -0.07 1.84
N ILE A 109 -2.88 0.13 2.28
CA ILE A 109 -2.50 0.20 3.68
C ILE A 109 -2.33 1.66 4.09
N HIS A 110 -3.07 2.10 5.11
CA HIS A 110 -2.98 3.43 5.67
C HIS A 110 -2.52 3.38 7.13
N PRO A 111 -1.54 4.20 7.55
CA PRO A 111 -0.91 4.08 8.87
C PRO A 111 -1.70 4.77 9.99
N SER A 112 -3.03 4.64 9.98
CA SER A 112 -3.91 5.06 11.07
C SER A 112 -5.14 4.16 11.19
N LEU A 113 -5.91 4.33 12.26
CA LEU A 113 -7.24 3.73 12.40
C LEU A 113 -8.27 4.64 11.72
N ILE A 114 -8.58 4.38 10.45
CA ILE A 114 -9.61 5.12 9.70
C ILE A 114 -10.94 5.06 10.47
N PRO A 115 -11.66 6.18 10.63
CA PRO A 115 -11.56 7.46 9.90
C PRO A 115 -10.63 8.51 10.53
N SER A 116 -9.82 8.18 11.53
CA SER A 116 -8.89 9.15 12.14
C SER A 116 -7.62 9.32 11.30
N PHE A 117 -7.12 10.56 11.19
CA PHE A 117 -5.84 10.90 10.54
C PHE A 117 -5.68 10.30 9.14
N CYS A 118 -6.71 10.41 8.31
CA CYS A 118 -6.75 9.91 6.94
C CYS A 118 -7.27 10.97 5.97
N GLY A 119 -7.24 10.68 4.67
CA GLY A 119 -7.68 11.60 3.62
C GLY A 119 -6.59 12.55 3.16
N VAL A 120 -7.01 13.65 2.51
CA VAL A 120 -6.09 14.60 1.87
C VAL A 120 -5.10 15.20 2.86
N GLY A 121 -3.82 15.03 2.57
CA GLY A 121 -2.72 15.57 3.38
C GLY A 121 -2.21 14.65 4.49
N TYR A 122 -2.84 13.51 4.73
CA TYR A 122 -2.39 12.52 5.71
C TYR A 122 -1.63 11.38 5.02
N TYR A 123 -0.31 11.43 5.05
CA TYR A 123 0.59 10.39 4.50
C TYR A 123 1.94 10.40 5.21
N GLY A 124 2.62 9.27 5.19
CA GLY A 124 3.97 9.12 5.73
C GLY A 124 4.07 9.54 7.21
N LEU A 125 5.12 10.27 7.54
CA LEU A 125 5.40 10.68 8.92
C LEU A 125 4.34 11.63 9.50
N LYS A 126 3.69 12.42 8.64
CA LYS A 126 2.69 13.41 9.05
C LYS A 126 1.50 12.81 9.80
N VAL A 127 1.12 11.58 9.48
CA VAL A 127 0.06 10.86 10.20
C VAL A 127 0.42 10.69 11.67
N HIS A 128 1.66 10.32 11.95
CA HIS A 128 2.16 10.09 13.31
C HIS A 128 2.41 11.40 14.06
N GLU A 129 2.88 12.45 13.37
CA GLU A 129 2.99 13.82 13.92
C GLU A 129 1.64 14.31 14.43
N GLU A 130 0.60 14.16 13.61
CA GLU A 130 -0.76 14.61 13.96
C GLU A 130 -1.38 13.77 15.08
N ALA A 131 -1.15 12.45 15.09
CA ALA A 131 -1.59 11.57 16.18
C ALA A 131 -0.98 12.00 17.52
N LEU A 132 0.33 12.26 17.54
CA LEU A 132 1.04 12.76 18.73
C LEU A 132 0.57 14.15 19.13
N ARG A 133 0.40 15.08 18.18
CA ARG A 133 -0.08 16.44 18.42
C ARG A 133 -1.49 16.45 19.05
N ARG A 134 -2.37 15.54 18.65
CA ARG A 134 -3.71 15.35 19.21
C ARG A 134 -3.70 14.67 20.57
N GLY A 135 -2.59 14.02 20.92
CA GLY A 135 -2.44 13.32 22.19
C GLY A 135 -3.29 12.05 22.31
N VAL A 136 -3.57 11.38 21.18
CA VAL A 136 -4.28 10.09 21.19
C VAL A 136 -3.46 9.04 21.94
N LYS A 137 -4.12 8.10 22.56
CA LYS A 137 -3.47 7.01 23.32
C LYS A 137 -3.32 5.76 22.48
N VAL A 138 -4.11 5.66 21.42
CA VAL A 138 -4.14 4.53 20.49
C VAL A 138 -4.15 5.07 19.07
N THR A 139 -3.31 4.49 18.21
CA THR A 139 -3.29 4.63 16.77
C THR A 139 -3.27 3.24 16.13
N GLY A 140 -2.79 3.08 14.92
CA GLY A 140 -2.69 1.77 14.27
C GLY A 140 -2.57 1.86 12.77
N ALA A 141 -3.05 0.81 12.10
CA ALA A 141 -3.10 0.76 10.65
C ALA A 141 -4.41 0.15 10.16
N THR A 142 -4.78 0.50 8.92
CA THR A 142 -6.00 0.05 8.26
C THR A 142 -5.66 -0.47 6.86
N VAL A 143 -6.10 -1.68 6.52
CA VAL A 143 -6.21 -2.15 5.14
C VAL A 143 -7.64 -1.97 4.69
N HIS A 144 -7.82 -1.30 3.55
CA HIS A 144 -9.15 -1.03 2.98
C HIS A 144 -9.14 -1.15 1.46
N TYR A 145 -10.30 -1.37 0.87
CA TYR A 145 -10.48 -1.24 -0.56
C TYR A 145 -10.38 0.22 -1.00
N VAL A 146 -9.85 0.45 -2.19
CA VAL A 146 -9.78 1.79 -2.79
C VAL A 146 -11.03 2.04 -3.60
N ASP A 147 -11.71 3.15 -3.30
CA ASP A 147 -12.86 3.67 -4.04
C ASP A 147 -12.54 5.04 -4.69
N GLY A 148 -13.55 5.79 -5.08
CA GLY A 148 -13.39 7.12 -5.69
C GLY A 148 -12.92 8.22 -4.73
N GLY A 149 -12.99 8.00 -3.41
CA GLY A 149 -12.54 8.92 -2.38
C GLY A 149 -11.09 8.70 -1.97
N MET A 150 -10.63 9.47 -0.98
CA MET A 150 -9.30 9.27 -0.38
C MET A 150 -9.47 8.63 0.99
N ASP A 151 -9.01 7.38 1.12
CA ASP A 151 -9.12 6.56 2.32
C ASP A 151 -10.56 6.33 2.81
N THR A 152 -11.53 6.25 1.88
CA THR A 152 -12.98 6.17 2.17
C THR A 152 -13.59 4.78 1.89
N GLY A 153 -12.88 3.91 1.21
CA GLY A 153 -13.39 2.61 0.81
C GLY A 153 -13.57 1.62 1.99
N PRO A 154 -14.27 0.52 1.75
CA PRO A 154 -14.59 -0.49 2.77
C PRO A 154 -13.33 -1.02 3.46
N ILE A 155 -13.38 -1.09 4.79
CA ILE A 155 -12.29 -1.59 5.62
C ILE A 155 -12.26 -3.12 5.59
N ILE A 156 -11.06 -3.69 5.39
CA ILE A 156 -10.81 -5.14 5.43
C ILE A 156 -10.29 -5.53 6.81
N LEU A 157 -9.22 -4.89 7.26
CA LEU A 157 -8.59 -5.16 8.54
C LEU A 157 -8.10 -3.86 9.19
N GLN A 158 -8.16 -3.85 10.52
CA GLN A 158 -7.53 -2.82 11.34
C GLN A 158 -6.77 -3.46 12.49
N LYS A 159 -5.66 -2.83 12.88
CA LYS A 159 -4.89 -3.23 14.06
C LYS A 159 -4.45 -2.01 14.84
N ALA A 160 -4.86 -1.98 16.11
CA ALA A 160 -4.52 -0.92 17.05
C ALA A 160 -3.07 -1.08 17.57
N VAL A 161 -2.45 0.06 17.84
CA VAL A 161 -1.11 0.21 18.42
C VAL A 161 -1.14 1.31 19.48
N GLU A 162 -0.56 1.07 20.63
CA GLU A 162 -0.48 2.05 21.72
C GLU A 162 0.52 3.17 21.39
N VAL A 163 0.17 4.38 21.79
CA VAL A 163 1.08 5.53 21.80
C VAL A 163 1.72 5.65 23.18
N GLU A 164 3.03 5.57 23.22
CA GLU A 164 3.79 5.58 24.47
C GLU A 164 4.27 7.00 24.83
N LYS A 165 4.48 7.21 26.12
CA LYS A 165 5.03 8.48 26.61
C LYS A 165 6.45 8.70 26.10
N GLY A 166 6.66 9.82 25.39
CA GLY A 166 7.98 10.16 24.84
C GLY A 166 8.20 9.69 23.41
N ASP A 167 7.16 9.13 22.77
CA ASP A 167 7.24 8.81 21.34
C ASP A 167 7.56 10.06 20.51
N THR A 168 8.49 9.89 19.58
CA THR A 168 8.63 10.78 18.43
C THR A 168 7.81 10.25 17.25
N PRO A 169 7.54 11.07 16.23
CA PRO A 169 6.83 10.59 15.03
C PRO A 169 7.50 9.36 14.41
N GLU A 170 8.83 9.32 14.36
CA GLU A 170 9.61 8.23 13.77
C GLU A 170 9.50 6.93 14.61
N ILE A 171 9.54 7.06 15.95
CA ILE A 171 9.38 5.91 16.86
C ILE A 171 7.98 5.33 16.71
N LEU A 172 6.96 6.19 16.70
CA LEU A 172 5.58 5.76 16.54
C LEU A 172 5.35 5.14 15.15
N GLN A 173 5.86 5.76 14.08
CA GLN A 173 5.80 5.21 12.72
C GLN A 173 6.38 3.81 12.67
N ARG A 174 7.58 3.62 13.21
CA ARG A 174 8.24 2.31 13.23
C ARG A 174 7.41 1.27 13.99
N ARG A 175 6.87 1.64 15.16
CA ARG A 175 6.01 0.76 15.95
C ARG A 175 4.74 0.37 15.19
N VAL A 176 4.10 1.32 14.51
CA VAL A 176 2.91 1.04 13.67
C VAL A 176 3.27 0.11 12.51
N MET A 177 4.40 0.32 11.84
CA MET A 177 4.87 -0.60 10.79
C MET A 177 5.06 -2.02 11.34
N GLU A 178 5.83 -2.17 12.43
CA GLU A 178 6.19 -3.48 12.99
C GLU A 178 5.01 -4.21 13.62
N GLN A 179 4.15 -3.49 14.35
CA GLN A 179 3.07 -4.10 15.13
C GLN A 179 1.73 -4.16 14.40
N ALA A 180 1.56 -3.40 13.30
CA ALA A 180 0.31 -3.37 12.56
C ALA A 180 0.49 -3.59 11.06
N GLU A 181 1.14 -2.69 10.32
CA GLU A 181 1.15 -2.72 8.86
C GLU A 181 1.70 -4.04 8.30
N TRP A 182 2.89 -4.47 8.76
CA TRP A 182 3.56 -5.69 8.29
C TRP A 182 2.86 -6.99 8.69
N ILE A 183 1.83 -6.88 9.53
CA ILE A 183 1.00 -8.01 9.96
C ILE A 183 -0.29 -8.06 9.15
N ILE A 184 -1.02 -6.92 9.11
CA ILE A 184 -2.38 -6.95 8.54
C ILE A 184 -2.39 -6.87 7.02
N LEU A 185 -1.38 -6.27 6.37
CA LEU A 185 -1.34 -6.20 4.92
C LEU A 185 -1.13 -7.59 4.28
N PRO A 186 -0.12 -8.40 4.69
CA PRO A 186 0.00 -9.77 4.23
C PRO A 186 -1.24 -10.61 4.54
N LYS A 187 -1.84 -10.43 5.73
CA LYS A 187 -3.06 -11.15 6.12
C LYS A 187 -4.24 -10.81 5.21
N ALA A 188 -4.44 -9.53 4.88
CA ALA A 188 -5.52 -9.11 3.97
C ALA A 188 -5.35 -9.72 2.57
N ILE A 189 -4.13 -9.77 2.04
CA ILE A 189 -3.84 -10.43 0.75
C ILE A 189 -4.22 -11.90 0.80
N GLN A 190 -3.85 -12.62 1.87
CA GLN A 190 -4.20 -14.02 2.05
C GLN A 190 -5.71 -14.23 2.13
N MET A 191 -6.45 -13.39 2.88
CA MET A 191 -7.91 -13.47 2.99
C MET A 191 -8.59 -13.29 1.62
N ILE A 192 -8.09 -12.32 0.80
CA ILE A 192 -8.59 -12.11 -0.57
C ILE A 192 -8.30 -13.32 -1.46
N ALA A 193 -7.09 -13.90 -1.37
CA ALA A 193 -6.72 -15.08 -2.15
C ALA A 193 -7.63 -16.29 -1.87
N HIS A 194 -8.17 -16.37 -0.66
CA HIS A 194 -9.08 -17.45 -0.23
C HIS A 194 -10.57 -17.07 -0.35
N GLY A 195 -10.91 -15.86 -0.81
CA GLY A 195 -12.30 -15.41 -0.95
C GLY A 195 -13.02 -15.20 0.38
N GLU A 196 -12.29 -14.82 1.42
CA GLU A 196 -12.84 -14.57 2.76
C GLU A 196 -13.39 -13.14 2.93
N VAL A 197 -13.05 -12.23 2.01
CA VAL A 197 -13.43 -10.82 2.00
C VAL A 197 -13.59 -10.31 0.57
#